data_23b751768d79093aa67f637f33c15b9b
#
_entry.id   23b751768d79093aa67f637f33c15b9b
#
_cell.length_a   1.000
_cell.length_b   1.000
_cell.length_c   1.000
_cell.angle_alpha   90.00
_cell.angle_beta   90.00
_cell.angle_gamma   90.00
#
_symmetry.space_group_name_H-M   'P 1'
#
loop_
_entity.id
_entity.type
_entity.pdbx_description
1 polymer ?
#
loop_
_entity_poly.entity_id
_entity_poly.type
_entity_poly.pdbx_seq_one_letter_code
_entity_poly.pdbx_strand_id
1 'polypeptide(L)'
;MQTLQDEFAERGLEGPFARWLENWDPDNDVLAGRVTTRVHCAEHFVRRDDALRAHATQIDPEGWFFATPLEWQQRLWPTEEFELARSRVPAELPEDDLFAGIEFFE
;
A
#
# COMPACT_ATOMS: atom_id res chain seq x y z
N MET A 1 5.85 -1.44 4.68
CA MET A 1 7.19 -1.52 4.06
C MET A 1 8.21 -2.21 4.95
N GLN A 2 8.25 -1.92 6.24
CA GLN A 2 9.18 -2.60 7.17
C GLN A 2 8.99 -4.12 7.15
N THR A 3 7.74 -4.61 7.19
CA THR A 3 7.43 -6.04 7.16
C THR A 3 7.94 -6.72 5.89
N LEU A 4 7.81 -6.06 4.73
CA LEU A 4 8.34 -6.58 3.47
C LEU A 4 9.87 -6.60 3.48
N GLN A 5 10.51 -5.57 4.02
CA GLN A 5 11.95 -5.51 4.14
C GLN A 5 12.48 -6.63 5.05
N ASP A 6 11.78 -6.91 6.15
CA ASP A 6 12.13 -7.99 7.07
C ASP A 6 12.07 -9.35 6.36
N GLU A 7 11.04 -9.58 5.53
CA GLU A 7 10.92 -10.81 4.74
C GLU A 7 12.06 -10.97 3.74
N PHE A 8 12.47 -9.89 3.06
CA PHE A 8 13.63 -9.92 2.18
C PHE A 8 14.90 -10.27 2.97
N ALA A 9 15.09 -9.66 4.13
CA ALA A 9 16.25 -9.90 4.99
C ALA A 9 16.33 -11.36 5.47
N GLU A 10 15.20 -11.93 5.91
CA GLU A 10 15.12 -13.32 6.35
C GLU A 10 15.51 -14.31 5.26
N ARG A 11 15.29 -13.96 4.00
CA ARG A 11 15.64 -14.79 2.84
C ARG A 11 17.02 -14.47 2.28
N GLY A 12 17.77 -13.59 2.93
CA GLY A 12 19.10 -13.18 2.49
C GLY A 12 19.08 -12.31 1.24
N LEU A 13 17.97 -11.64 0.96
CA LEU A 13 17.80 -10.79 -0.21
C LEU A 13 17.83 -9.32 0.20
N GLU A 14 18.32 -8.46 -0.70
CA GLU A 14 18.22 -7.02 -0.52
C GLU A 14 16.85 -6.55 -1.00
N GLY A 15 16.07 -5.96 -0.09
CA GLY A 15 14.74 -5.47 -0.41
C GLY A 15 14.79 -4.16 -1.20
N PRO A 16 13.74 -3.87 -2.01
CA PRO A 16 13.68 -2.66 -2.82
C PRO A 16 13.61 -1.37 -2.01
N PHE A 17 13.25 -1.46 -0.74
CA PHE A 17 13.09 -0.32 0.16
C PHE A 17 14.26 -0.10 1.12
N ALA A 18 15.35 -0.89 0.98
CA ALA A 18 16.49 -0.85 1.90
C ALA A 18 17.07 0.57 2.04
N ARG A 19 17.32 1.25 0.91
CA ARG A 19 17.86 2.61 0.90
C ARG A 19 16.91 3.61 1.56
N TRP A 20 15.62 3.46 1.34
CA TRP A 20 14.61 4.32 1.95
C TRP A 20 14.58 4.12 3.47
N LEU A 21 14.65 2.86 3.94
CA LEU A 21 14.62 2.53 5.36
C LEU A 21 15.87 2.99 6.13
N GLU A 22 17.02 3.10 5.46
CA GLU A 22 18.24 3.63 6.09
C GLU A 22 18.04 5.04 6.65
N ASN A 23 17.18 5.83 6.02
CA ASN A 23 16.90 7.21 6.40
C ASN A 23 15.53 7.38 7.07
N TRP A 24 14.82 6.28 7.30
CA TRP A 24 13.48 6.32 7.87
C TRP A 24 13.53 6.35 9.39
N ASP A 25 12.80 7.29 9.97
CA ASP A 25 12.61 7.42 11.41
C ASP A 25 11.14 7.15 11.73
N PRO A 26 10.80 6.01 12.40
CA PRO A 26 9.42 5.68 12.72
C PRO A 26 8.75 6.71 13.65
N ASP A 27 9.52 7.41 14.48
CA ASP A 27 8.99 8.43 15.38
C ASP A 27 8.59 9.73 14.66
N ASN A 28 9.13 9.93 13.45
CA ASN A 28 8.88 11.11 12.62
C ASN A 28 8.28 10.75 11.26
N ASP A 29 7.61 9.61 11.14
CA ASP A 29 6.95 9.18 9.91
C ASP A 29 5.64 9.94 9.73
N VAL A 30 5.73 11.09 9.06
CA VAL A 30 4.58 11.97 8.79
C VAL A 30 3.57 11.29 7.86
N LEU A 31 4.06 10.51 6.89
CA LEU A 31 3.16 9.84 5.93
C LEU A 31 2.31 8.77 6.60
N ALA A 32 2.90 7.99 7.51
CA ALA A 32 2.15 6.99 8.26
C ALA A 32 1.06 7.63 9.12
N GLY A 33 1.34 8.79 9.71
CA GLY A 33 0.36 9.55 10.51
C GLY A 33 -0.78 10.15 9.69
N ARG A 34 -0.60 10.28 8.37
CA ARG A 34 -1.63 10.82 7.46
C ARG A 34 -2.57 9.77 6.90
N VAL A 35 -2.22 8.50 6.99
CA VAL A 35 -3.08 7.41 6.51
C VAL A 35 -4.30 7.29 7.41
N THR A 36 -5.49 7.49 6.86
CA THR A 36 -6.75 7.40 7.58
C THR A 36 -7.59 6.20 7.17
N THR A 37 -7.32 5.65 5.99
CA THR A 37 -8.15 4.61 5.38
C THR A 37 -7.26 3.51 4.83
N ARG A 38 -7.51 2.27 5.25
CA ARG A 38 -6.81 1.08 4.76
C ARG A 38 -7.84 0.10 4.23
N VAL A 39 -7.86 -0.07 2.91
CA VAL A 39 -8.81 -0.95 2.24
C VAL A 39 -8.14 -2.28 1.94
N HIS A 40 -8.66 -3.36 2.52
CA HIS A 40 -8.21 -4.71 2.23
C HIS A 40 -8.66 -5.13 0.83
N CYS A 41 -7.72 -5.31 -0.08
CA CYS A 41 -7.99 -5.58 -1.49
C CYS A 41 -6.96 -6.50 -2.15
N ALA A 42 -6.30 -7.35 -1.36
CA ALA A 42 -5.27 -8.27 -1.85
C ALA A 42 -5.74 -9.13 -3.03
N GLU A 43 -7.01 -9.54 -3.02
CA GLU A 43 -7.64 -10.34 -4.08
C GLU A 43 -7.66 -9.64 -5.45
N HIS A 44 -7.52 -8.31 -5.46
CA HIS A 44 -7.53 -7.50 -6.68
C HIS A 44 -6.13 -7.08 -7.14
N PHE A 45 -5.07 -7.51 -6.45
CA PHE A 45 -3.70 -7.08 -6.76
C PHE A 45 -3.23 -7.54 -8.14
N VAL A 46 -3.71 -8.67 -8.63
CA VAL A 46 -3.40 -9.12 -10.00
C VAL A 46 -3.89 -8.08 -11.02
N ARG A 47 -5.11 -7.57 -10.86
CA ARG A 47 -5.68 -6.54 -11.73
C ARG A 47 -4.96 -5.21 -11.58
N ARG A 48 -4.56 -4.86 -10.36
CA ARG A 48 -3.76 -3.67 -10.09
C ARG A 48 -2.44 -3.72 -10.85
N ASP A 49 -1.74 -4.84 -10.78
CA ASP A 49 -0.45 -5.01 -11.45
C ASP A 49 -0.61 -5.04 -12.97
N ASP A 50 -1.67 -5.64 -13.49
CA ASP A 50 -1.98 -5.59 -14.92
C ASP A 50 -2.23 -4.15 -15.40
N ALA A 51 -2.93 -3.36 -14.61
CA ALA A 51 -3.14 -1.95 -14.91
C ALA A 51 -1.82 -1.16 -14.92
N LEU A 52 -0.92 -1.43 -13.97
CA LEU A 52 0.40 -0.82 -13.92
C LEU A 52 1.25 -1.21 -15.14
N ARG A 53 1.21 -2.46 -15.56
CA ARG A 53 1.92 -2.92 -16.76
C ARG A 53 1.42 -2.26 -18.04
N ALA A 54 0.14 -1.89 -18.08
CA ALA A 54 -0.45 -1.17 -19.21
C ALA A 54 0.15 0.23 -19.37
N HIS A 55 0.77 0.79 -18.32
CA HIS A 55 1.48 2.07 -18.34
C HIS A 55 2.97 1.90 -18.64
N ALA A 56 3.32 1.06 -19.62
CA ALA A 56 4.69 0.68 -19.94
C ALA A 56 5.62 1.86 -20.24
N THR A 57 5.09 3.00 -20.69
CA THR A 57 5.88 4.20 -20.94
C THR A 57 6.30 4.93 -19.66
N GLN A 58 5.64 4.65 -18.53
CA GLN A 58 5.86 5.30 -17.24
C GLN A 58 6.32 4.32 -16.16
N ILE A 59 5.99 3.05 -16.30
CA ILE A 59 6.26 2.00 -15.32
C ILE A 59 7.15 0.95 -15.97
N ASP A 60 8.39 0.83 -15.49
CA ASP A 60 9.32 -0.21 -15.94
C ASP A 60 8.87 -1.56 -15.39
N PRO A 61 8.56 -2.56 -16.26
CA PRO A 61 8.16 -3.90 -15.80
C PRO A 61 9.24 -4.61 -14.96
N GLU A 62 10.50 -4.22 -15.10
CA GLU A 62 11.62 -4.75 -14.33
C GLU A 62 12.03 -3.82 -13.19
N GLY A 63 11.27 -2.74 -12.97
CA GLY A 63 11.53 -1.75 -11.95
C GLY A 63 11.04 -2.14 -10.56
N TRP A 64 11.25 -1.25 -9.60
CA TRP A 64 10.96 -1.52 -8.19
C TRP A 64 9.47 -1.76 -7.88
N PHE A 65 8.55 -1.29 -8.73
CA PHE A 65 7.12 -1.56 -8.54
C PHE A 65 6.81 -3.05 -8.54
N PHE A 66 7.56 -3.85 -9.31
CA PHE A 66 7.37 -5.29 -9.45
C PHE A 66 8.46 -6.11 -8.77
N ALA A 67 9.36 -5.47 -8.02
CA ALA A 67 10.47 -6.13 -7.35
C ALA A 67 10.02 -7.05 -6.21
N THR A 68 8.89 -6.72 -5.57
CA THR A 68 8.33 -7.54 -4.50
C THR A 68 7.39 -8.58 -5.09
N PRO A 69 7.58 -9.89 -4.80
CA PRO A 69 6.64 -10.93 -5.26
C PRO A 69 5.21 -10.62 -4.84
N LEU A 70 4.26 -10.85 -5.76
CA LEU A 70 2.85 -10.56 -5.54
C LEU A 70 2.30 -11.27 -4.30
N GLU A 71 2.69 -12.53 -4.09
CA GLU A 71 2.25 -13.32 -2.93
C GLU A 71 2.67 -12.69 -1.60
N TRP A 72 3.85 -12.07 -1.56
CA TRP A 72 4.33 -11.38 -0.36
C TRP A 72 3.53 -10.13 -0.08
N GLN A 73 3.18 -9.37 -1.12
CA GLN A 73 2.33 -8.18 -0.97
C GLN A 73 0.95 -8.57 -0.45
N GLN A 74 0.35 -9.62 -1.02
CA GLN A 74 -0.97 -10.10 -0.60
C GLN A 74 -1.00 -10.56 0.85
N ARG A 75 0.08 -11.17 1.33
CA ARG A 75 0.18 -11.69 2.70
C ARG A 75 0.57 -10.63 3.70
N LEU A 76 1.57 -9.82 3.38
CA LEU A 76 2.22 -8.93 4.34
C LEU A 76 1.72 -7.49 4.28
N TRP A 77 1.19 -7.07 3.14
CA TRP A 77 0.67 -5.72 2.95
C TRP A 77 -0.56 -5.75 2.04
N PRO A 78 -1.68 -6.31 2.54
CA PRO A 78 -2.85 -6.61 1.71
C PRO A 78 -3.77 -5.42 1.47
N THR A 79 -3.37 -4.22 1.87
CA THR A 79 -4.22 -3.02 1.79
C THR A 79 -3.68 -2.00 0.80
N GLU A 80 -4.59 -1.21 0.23
CA GLU A 80 -4.29 0.09 -0.35
C GLU A 80 -4.61 1.15 0.69
N GLU A 81 -3.77 2.18 0.79
CA GLU A 81 -3.83 3.18 1.84
C GLU A 81 -4.17 4.56 1.27
N PHE A 82 -5.06 5.27 1.97
CA PHE A 82 -5.55 6.56 1.55
C PHE A 82 -5.55 7.55 2.71
N GLU A 83 -5.51 8.82 2.38
CA GLU A 83 -5.74 9.92 3.33
C GLU A 83 -7.09 10.56 3.00
N LEU A 84 -7.97 10.64 3.99
CA LEU A 84 -9.21 11.39 3.86
C LEU A 84 -8.89 12.88 4.00
N ALA A 85 -8.91 13.59 2.89
CA ALA A 85 -8.62 15.02 2.86
C ALA A 85 -9.87 15.85 3.11
N ARG A 86 -11.03 15.38 2.67
CA ARG A 86 -12.31 16.08 2.81
C ARG A 86 -13.46 15.09 2.70
N SER A 87 -14.47 15.25 3.57
CA SER A 87 -15.69 14.45 3.53
C SER A 87 -16.93 15.33 3.65
N ARG A 88 -17.99 14.94 2.94
CA ARG A 88 -19.32 15.58 3.04
C ARG A 88 -20.26 14.78 3.94
N VAL A 89 -19.80 13.66 4.47
CA VAL A 89 -20.56 12.81 5.40
C VAL A 89 -19.74 12.64 6.67
N PRO A 90 -20.38 12.32 7.83
CA PRO A 90 -19.65 12.01 9.04
C PRO A 90 -18.69 10.84 8.81
N ALA A 91 -17.47 10.97 9.32
CA ALA A 91 -16.47 9.92 9.20
C ALA A 91 -15.85 9.63 10.56
N GLU A 92 -15.70 8.35 10.89
CA GLU A 92 -14.95 7.89 12.05
C GLU A 92 -13.64 7.29 11.58
N LEU A 93 -12.53 7.87 12.02
CA LEU A 93 -11.20 7.45 11.60
C LEU A 93 -10.47 6.70 12.72
N PRO A 94 -9.66 5.68 12.41
CA PRO A 94 -9.40 5.15 11.07
C PRO A 94 -10.57 4.34 10.50
N GLU A 95 -10.60 4.23 9.17
CA GLU A 95 -11.63 3.48 8.46
C GLU A 95 -11.02 2.46 7.49
N ASP A 96 -11.81 1.45 7.11
CA ASP A 96 -11.37 0.37 6.22
C ASP A 96 -12.22 0.26 4.94
N ASP A 97 -13.13 1.20 4.74
CA ASP A 97 -14.05 1.23 3.60
C ASP A 97 -14.18 2.67 3.09
N LEU A 98 -13.91 2.88 1.82
CA LEU A 98 -14.04 4.20 1.19
C LEU A 98 -15.48 4.72 1.16
N PHE A 99 -16.47 3.83 1.34
CA PHE A 99 -17.88 4.18 1.40
C PHE A 99 -18.42 4.32 2.83
N ALA A 100 -17.55 4.23 3.84
CA ALA A 100 -17.95 4.39 5.23
C ALA A 100 -18.66 5.74 5.46
N GLY A 101 -19.76 5.73 6.19
CA GLY A 101 -20.55 6.91 6.47
C GLY A 101 -21.57 7.27 5.39
N ILE A 102 -21.59 6.55 4.27
CA ILE A 102 -22.55 6.76 3.19
C ILE A 102 -23.72 5.80 3.38
N GLU A 103 -24.93 6.35 3.40
CA GLU A 103 -26.15 5.53 3.46
C GLU A 103 -26.59 5.15 2.05
N PHE A 104 -26.91 3.87 1.86
CA PHE A 104 -27.42 3.36 0.59
C PHE A 104 -28.92 3.08 0.75
N PHE A 105 -29.69 3.54 -0.22
CA PHE A 105 -31.13 3.29 -0.28
C PHE A 105 -31.39 2.12 -1.22
N GLU A 106 -32.14 1.14 -0.75
CA GLU A 106 -32.57 -0.01 -1.55
C GLU A 106 -33.85 0.29 -2.29
#